data_255cd294e502dd3ba9f2a34a5c35126a
#
_entry.id   255cd294e502dd3ba9f2a34a5c35126a
#
_cell.length_a   1.000
_cell.length_b   1.000
_cell.length_c   1.000
_cell.angle_alpha   90.00
_cell.angle_beta   90.00
_cell.angle_gamma   90.00
#
_symmetry.space_group_name_H-M   'P 1'
#
loop_
_entity.id
_entity.type
_entity.pdbx_description
1 polymer ?
#
loop_
_entity_poly.entity_id
_entity_poly.type
_entity_poly.pdbx_seq_one_letter_code
_entity_poly.pdbx_strand_id
1 'polypeptide(L)'
;MLLEAIGSGARRVRGLPPRDPRQAKFVTGASLRWMWRNRAFSPWYLMRFWRLFWLRVLHPDVVTEGMVFIGRRVELYARTGYARLILGRWVHVGAENRLRAHEGTLRVGDKAVFGRDNTINCYLDVEIGAATIMADWVYVCDFDHVYDDIHVPIKDQGIVKSPVRIGPDCWVGTKVTVLRGSTIGHGCVLAAHAVVRGDVPPMSVVGGVPGRVLKDRVEVYEAKAATRAALEDIARKTARAAASSGG
;
A
#
# COMPACT_ATOMS: atom_id res chain seq x y z
N MET A 1 -11.48 -17.31 -22.72
CA MET A 1 -10.80 -18.04 -23.79
C MET A 1 -10.17 -17.13 -24.84
N LEU A 2 -10.90 -16.29 -25.58
CA LEU A 2 -10.30 -15.46 -26.66
C LEU A 2 -9.23 -14.47 -26.15
N LEU A 3 -9.47 -13.75 -25.04
CA LEU A 3 -8.52 -12.82 -24.43
C LEU A 3 -7.32 -13.52 -23.79
N GLU A 4 -7.47 -14.77 -23.32
CA GLU A 4 -6.36 -15.58 -22.82
C GLU A 4 -5.45 -16.06 -23.95
N ALA A 5 -6.02 -16.42 -25.10
CA ALA A 5 -5.26 -16.84 -26.28
C ALA A 5 -4.46 -15.67 -26.89
N ILE A 6 -5.02 -14.47 -26.96
CA ILE A 6 -4.32 -13.25 -27.41
C ILE A 6 -3.17 -12.92 -26.47
N GLY A 7 -3.39 -12.99 -25.14
CA GLY A 7 -2.35 -12.71 -24.14
C GLY A 7 -1.18 -13.71 -24.15
N SER A 8 -1.45 -14.99 -24.41
CA SER A 8 -0.40 -16.03 -24.49
C SER A 8 0.41 -15.94 -25.79
N GLY A 9 -0.25 -15.63 -26.91
CA GLY A 9 0.42 -15.42 -28.20
C GLY A 9 1.35 -14.21 -28.18
N ALA A 10 0.89 -13.06 -27.63
CA ALA A 10 1.69 -11.85 -27.52
C ALA A 10 2.94 -12.03 -26.62
N ARG A 11 2.87 -12.87 -25.57
CA ARG A 11 3.99 -13.21 -24.71
C ARG A 11 5.05 -14.05 -25.42
N ARG A 12 4.66 -15.05 -26.20
CA ARG A 12 5.60 -15.87 -27.00
C ARG A 12 6.37 -15.02 -28.02
N VAL A 13 5.68 -14.11 -28.69
CA VAL A 13 6.31 -13.22 -29.69
C VAL A 13 7.31 -12.26 -29.05
N ARG A 14 7.10 -11.88 -27.76
CA ARG A 14 7.98 -10.95 -27.04
C ARG A 14 9.03 -11.65 -26.17
N GLY A 15 9.14 -12.99 -26.18
CA GLY A 15 10.05 -13.74 -25.28
C GLY A 15 9.74 -13.57 -23.80
N LEU A 16 8.50 -13.22 -23.44
CA LEU A 16 8.10 -12.99 -22.05
C LEU A 16 7.92 -14.32 -21.31
N PRO A 17 8.21 -14.36 -20.00
CA PRO A 17 8.00 -15.55 -19.19
C PRO A 17 6.53 -15.99 -19.18
N PRO A 18 6.23 -17.25 -18.86
CA PRO A 18 4.86 -17.74 -18.76
C PRO A 18 4.06 -16.90 -17.77
N ARG A 19 2.74 -16.81 -18.01
CA ARG A 19 1.84 -16.01 -17.17
C ARG A 19 1.90 -16.49 -15.71
N ASP A 20 2.09 -15.55 -14.78
CA ASP A 20 2.09 -15.84 -13.35
C ASP A 20 0.72 -16.50 -12.97
N PRO A 21 0.71 -17.65 -12.27
CA PRO A 21 -0.52 -18.35 -11.89
C PRO A 21 -1.42 -17.52 -10.97
N ARG A 22 -0.88 -16.52 -10.25
CA ARG A 22 -1.66 -15.60 -9.41
C ARG A 22 -2.43 -14.56 -10.22
N GLN A 23 -2.14 -14.39 -11.51
CA GLN A 23 -2.84 -13.45 -12.37
C GLN A 23 -4.32 -13.81 -12.46
N ALA A 24 -5.19 -12.99 -11.86
CA ALA A 24 -6.64 -13.21 -11.89
C ALA A 24 -7.23 -13.08 -13.30
N LYS A 25 -8.34 -13.76 -13.54
CA LYS A 25 -9.11 -13.58 -14.78
C LYS A 25 -9.71 -12.17 -14.82
N PHE A 26 -9.65 -11.52 -16.00
CA PHE A 26 -10.11 -10.14 -16.16
C PHE A 26 -11.61 -9.98 -15.89
N VAL A 27 -12.42 -10.90 -16.43
CA VAL A 27 -13.87 -10.92 -16.22
C VAL A 27 -14.29 -12.29 -15.73
N THR A 28 -14.97 -12.33 -14.60
CA THR A 28 -15.56 -13.54 -14.02
C THR A 28 -17.02 -13.26 -13.69
N GLY A 29 -17.82 -14.32 -13.54
CA GLY A 29 -19.21 -14.18 -13.07
C GLY A 29 -19.30 -13.47 -11.71
N ALA A 30 -18.29 -13.63 -10.85
CA ALA A 30 -18.20 -12.93 -9.57
C ALA A 30 -17.94 -11.43 -9.76
N SER A 31 -17.04 -11.05 -10.69
CA SER A 31 -16.78 -9.64 -11.02
C SER A 31 -18.03 -8.95 -11.56
N LEU A 32 -18.74 -9.61 -12.48
CA LEU A 32 -19.99 -9.07 -13.05
C LEU A 32 -21.10 -8.92 -12.00
N ARG A 33 -21.25 -9.90 -11.13
CA ARG A 33 -22.21 -9.85 -10.02
C ARG A 33 -21.88 -8.74 -9.04
N TRP A 34 -20.60 -8.54 -8.73
CA TRP A 34 -20.15 -7.42 -7.89
C TRP A 34 -20.44 -6.07 -8.55
N MET A 35 -20.14 -5.91 -9.85
CA MET A 35 -20.43 -4.69 -10.61
C MET A 35 -21.91 -4.36 -10.57
N TRP A 36 -22.78 -5.35 -10.75
CA TRP A 36 -24.24 -5.18 -10.69
C TRP A 36 -24.70 -4.73 -9.31
N ARG A 37 -24.29 -5.45 -8.26
CA ARG A 37 -24.69 -5.15 -6.87
C ARG A 37 -24.23 -3.77 -6.39
N ASN A 38 -23.08 -3.31 -6.85
CA ASN A 38 -22.49 -2.04 -6.44
C ASN A 38 -22.76 -0.91 -7.44
N ARG A 39 -23.62 -1.12 -8.43
CA ARG A 39 -23.93 -0.14 -9.49
C ARG A 39 -22.67 0.42 -10.14
N ALA A 40 -21.64 -0.40 -10.32
CA ALA A 40 -20.33 -0.03 -10.79
C ALA A 40 -20.28 0.20 -12.33
N PHE A 41 -21.29 0.86 -12.87
CA PHE A 41 -21.42 1.24 -14.30
C PHE A 41 -21.30 2.74 -14.51
N SER A 42 -20.99 3.51 -13.45
CA SER A 42 -20.76 4.94 -13.63
C SER A 42 -19.53 5.20 -14.51
N PRO A 43 -19.43 6.35 -15.20
CA PRO A 43 -18.26 6.70 -16.02
C PRO A 43 -16.93 6.58 -15.26
N TRP A 44 -16.96 6.82 -13.94
CA TRP A 44 -15.80 6.69 -13.06
C TRP A 44 -15.30 5.24 -12.98
N TYR A 45 -16.20 4.25 -12.81
CA TYR A 45 -15.84 2.83 -12.79
C TYR A 45 -15.44 2.33 -14.16
N LEU A 46 -16.19 2.69 -15.21
CA LEU A 46 -15.92 2.27 -16.60
C LEU A 46 -14.51 2.70 -17.03
N MET A 47 -14.11 3.94 -16.69
CA MET A 47 -12.76 4.43 -16.98
C MET A 47 -11.68 3.60 -16.25
N ARG A 48 -11.93 3.15 -15.03
CA ARG A 48 -10.97 2.33 -14.27
C ARG A 48 -10.89 0.91 -14.81
N PHE A 49 -12.00 0.32 -15.24
CA PHE A 49 -11.98 -0.97 -15.93
C PHE A 49 -11.22 -0.88 -17.24
N TRP A 50 -11.39 0.19 -17.99
CA TRP A 50 -10.65 0.48 -19.20
C TRP A 50 -9.14 0.57 -18.96
N ARG A 51 -8.72 1.29 -17.92
CA ARG A 51 -7.30 1.37 -17.53
C ARG A 51 -6.74 0.03 -17.10
N LEU A 52 -7.48 -0.75 -16.34
CA LEU A 52 -7.07 -2.11 -15.94
C LEU A 52 -6.93 -3.02 -17.16
N PHE A 53 -7.84 -2.93 -18.12
CA PHE A 53 -7.73 -3.67 -19.39
C PHE A 53 -6.42 -3.33 -20.12
N TRP A 54 -6.14 -2.04 -20.33
CA TRP A 54 -4.92 -1.60 -20.99
C TRP A 54 -3.65 -1.94 -20.20
N LEU A 55 -3.68 -1.82 -18.88
CA LEU A 55 -2.58 -2.27 -18.05
C LEU A 55 -2.22 -3.73 -18.37
N ARG A 56 -3.19 -4.61 -18.42
CA ARG A 56 -2.95 -6.04 -18.66
C ARG A 56 -2.48 -6.37 -20.07
N VAL A 57 -2.83 -5.53 -21.03
CA VAL A 57 -2.38 -5.66 -22.41
C VAL A 57 -0.95 -5.13 -22.58
N LEU A 58 -0.66 -3.96 -22.02
CA LEU A 58 0.59 -3.25 -22.24
C LEU A 58 1.69 -3.66 -21.26
N HIS A 59 1.32 -4.02 -20.02
CA HIS A 59 2.24 -4.37 -18.94
C HIS A 59 1.97 -5.79 -18.41
N PRO A 60 2.27 -6.83 -19.19
CA PRO A 60 2.02 -8.23 -18.79
C PRO A 60 2.85 -8.70 -17.59
N ASP A 61 3.89 -7.96 -17.22
CA ASP A 61 4.77 -8.23 -16.08
C ASP A 61 4.18 -7.74 -14.75
N VAL A 62 3.12 -6.91 -14.82
CA VAL A 62 2.37 -6.49 -13.63
C VAL A 62 1.28 -7.51 -13.35
N VAL A 63 1.42 -8.20 -12.21
CA VAL A 63 0.47 -9.22 -11.75
C VAL A 63 -0.65 -8.54 -10.95
N THR A 64 -1.90 -8.85 -11.27
CA THR A 64 -3.06 -8.43 -10.48
C THR A 64 -3.80 -9.66 -9.98
N GLU A 65 -3.87 -9.85 -8.66
CA GLU A 65 -4.51 -11.02 -8.04
C GLU A 65 -6.05 -10.92 -8.02
N GLY A 66 -6.59 -9.77 -8.43
CA GLY A 66 -8.02 -9.52 -8.56
C GLY A 66 -8.34 -8.21 -9.27
N MET A 67 -9.46 -7.61 -8.89
CA MET A 67 -9.85 -6.28 -9.34
C MET A 67 -8.94 -5.23 -8.70
N VAL A 68 -8.42 -4.32 -9.51
CA VAL A 68 -7.58 -3.18 -9.08
C VAL A 68 -8.12 -1.90 -9.72
N PHE A 69 -8.22 -0.83 -8.94
CA PHE A 69 -8.72 0.47 -9.40
C PHE A 69 -7.55 1.43 -9.63
N ILE A 70 -7.28 1.74 -10.89
CA ILE A 70 -6.12 2.54 -11.29
C ILE A 70 -6.57 3.96 -11.64
N GLY A 71 -5.93 4.93 -11.02
CA GLY A 71 -6.11 6.36 -11.27
C GLY A 71 -5.56 6.81 -12.63
N ARG A 72 -5.62 8.10 -12.88
CA ARG A 72 -5.03 8.69 -14.10
C ARG A 72 -3.52 8.86 -13.91
N ARG A 73 -2.76 8.76 -15.03
CA ARG A 73 -1.31 8.96 -15.06
C ARG A 73 -0.54 8.15 -14.00
N VAL A 74 -1.02 6.95 -13.71
CA VAL A 74 -0.33 6.01 -12.83
C VAL A 74 0.71 5.27 -13.64
N GLU A 75 1.94 5.21 -13.13
CA GLU A 75 3.03 4.42 -13.65
C GLU A 75 3.17 3.13 -12.83
N LEU A 76 2.91 2.00 -13.47
CA LEU A 76 3.15 0.66 -12.91
C LEU A 76 4.24 0.00 -13.75
N TYR A 77 5.43 -0.10 -13.19
CA TYR A 77 6.60 -0.58 -13.90
C TYR A 77 7.20 -1.80 -13.20
N ALA A 78 7.42 -2.86 -13.95
CA ALA A 78 8.23 -4.00 -13.55
C ALA A 78 9.22 -4.33 -14.68
N ARG A 79 10.52 -4.34 -14.36
CA ARG A 79 11.55 -4.63 -15.35
C ARG A 79 11.47 -6.09 -15.75
N THR A 80 11.20 -6.33 -17.04
CA THR A 80 11.02 -7.66 -17.62
C THR A 80 12.23 -8.56 -17.34
N GLY A 81 11.97 -9.74 -16.77
CA GLY A 81 13.01 -10.72 -16.45
C GLY A 81 13.79 -10.46 -15.14
N TYR A 82 13.65 -9.29 -14.53
CA TYR A 82 14.38 -8.90 -13.31
C TYR A 82 13.48 -8.59 -12.12
N ALA A 83 12.26 -8.15 -12.37
CA ALA A 83 11.39 -7.67 -11.32
C ALA A 83 9.96 -8.17 -11.45
N ARG A 84 9.22 -8.09 -10.33
CA ARG A 84 7.78 -8.36 -10.24
C ARG A 84 7.08 -7.23 -9.52
N LEU A 85 5.96 -6.79 -10.07
CA LEU A 85 5.00 -5.93 -9.39
C LEU A 85 3.69 -6.70 -9.21
N ILE A 86 3.28 -6.92 -7.97
CA ILE A 86 2.11 -7.73 -7.62
C ILE A 86 1.13 -6.85 -6.86
N LEU A 87 -0.08 -6.73 -7.39
CA LEU A 87 -1.17 -5.99 -6.78
C LEU A 87 -2.27 -6.96 -6.32
N GLY A 88 -2.57 -6.96 -5.06
CA GLY A 88 -3.64 -7.73 -4.44
C GLY A 88 -5.03 -7.31 -4.91
N ARG A 89 -6.04 -7.96 -4.37
CA ARG A 89 -7.45 -7.72 -4.71
C ARG A 89 -7.92 -6.40 -4.10
N TRP A 90 -8.72 -5.65 -4.87
CA TRP A 90 -9.36 -4.42 -4.42
C TRP A 90 -8.38 -3.30 -4.05
N VAL A 91 -7.16 -3.35 -4.57
CA VAL A 91 -6.20 -2.26 -4.42
C VAL A 91 -6.68 -1.03 -5.17
N HIS A 92 -6.63 0.12 -4.51
CA HIS A 92 -6.91 1.42 -5.10
C HIS A 92 -5.62 2.20 -5.27
N VAL A 93 -5.22 2.48 -6.50
CA VAL A 93 -4.08 3.35 -6.81
C VAL A 93 -4.62 4.68 -7.30
N GLY A 94 -4.44 5.74 -6.52
CA GLY A 94 -4.85 7.10 -6.86
C GLY A 94 -4.10 7.65 -8.09
N ALA A 95 -4.33 8.90 -8.43
CA ALA A 95 -3.68 9.50 -9.59
C ALA A 95 -2.19 9.76 -9.36
N GLU A 96 -1.38 9.81 -10.43
CA GLU A 96 0.03 10.23 -10.45
C GLU A 96 0.98 9.32 -9.62
N ASN A 97 0.51 8.17 -9.13
CA ASN A 97 1.37 7.23 -8.39
C ASN A 97 2.39 6.56 -9.32
N ARG A 98 3.60 6.34 -8.79
CA ARG A 98 4.72 5.65 -9.46
C ARG A 98 5.14 4.46 -8.62
N LEU A 99 4.74 3.25 -9.03
CA LEU A 99 5.12 1.99 -8.40
C LEU A 99 6.10 1.29 -9.34
N ARG A 100 7.39 1.31 -9.00
CA ARG A 100 8.47 0.85 -9.86
C ARG A 100 9.22 -0.29 -9.21
N ALA A 101 9.19 -1.46 -9.81
CA ALA A 101 10.05 -2.58 -9.49
C ALA A 101 11.17 -2.66 -10.56
N HIS A 102 12.35 -2.20 -10.22
CA HIS A 102 13.53 -2.24 -11.08
C HIS A 102 14.20 -3.62 -11.01
N GLU A 103 14.22 -4.20 -9.82
CA GLU A 103 14.68 -5.56 -9.52
C GLU A 103 13.82 -6.14 -8.39
N GLY A 104 13.87 -7.46 -8.21
CA GLY A 104 13.20 -8.13 -7.09
C GLY A 104 11.67 -8.05 -7.13
N THR A 105 11.03 -7.83 -5.99
CA THR A 105 9.56 -7.89 -5.90
C THR A 105 8.96 -6.71 -5.13
N LEU A 106 8.08 -5.98 -5.77
CA LEU A 106 7.18 -5.04 -5.11
C LEU A 106 5.80 -5.68 -4.96
N ARG A 107 5.37 -5.91 -3.74
CA ARG A 107 4.06 -6.50 -3.43
C ARG A 107 3.17 -5.52 -2.67
N VAL A 108 1.94 -5.42 -3.12
CA VAL A 108 0.87 -4.64 -2.46
C VAL A 108 -0.25 -5.59 -2.08
N GLY A 109 -0.58 -5.64 -0.81
CA GLY A 109 -1.62 -6.49 -0.25
C GLY A 109 -3.05 -6.07 -0.61
N ASP A 110 -3.99 -6.95 -0.34
CA ASP A 110 -5.42 -6.75 -0.64
C ASP A 110 -5.95 -5.46 0.00
N LYS A 111 -6.83 -4.74 -0.71
CA LYS A 111 -7.54 -3.53 -0.23
C LYS A 111 -6.64 -2.36 0.18
N ALA A 112 -5.36 -2.38 -0.15
CA ALA A 112 -4.51 -1.22 0.08
C ALA A 112 -4.98 -0.02 -0.75
N VAL A 113 -4.86 1.18 -0.19
CA VAL A 113 -5.33 2.43 -0.80
C VAL A 113 -4.18 3.42 -0.88
N PHE A 114 -3.91 3.91 -2.07
CA PHE A 114 -2.92 4.95 -2.32
C PHE A 114 -3.63 6.24 -2.68
N GLY A 115 -3.27 7.32 -2.02
CA GLY A 115 -3.64 8.69 -2.38
C GLY A 115 -3.02 9.09 -3.72
N ARG A 116 -2.43 10.25 -3.79
CA ARG A 116 -1.84 10.78 -5.03
C ARG A 116 -0.34 10.96 -4.91
N ASP A 117 0.34 10.95 -6.07
CA ASP A 117 1.75 11.33 -6.19
C ASP A 117 2.72 10.52 -5.31
N ASN A 118 2.36 9.30 -4.90
CA ASN A 118 3.29 8.44 -4.17
C ASN A 118 4.33 7.85 -5.12
N THR A 119 5.54 7.66 -4.61
CA THR A 119 6.63 7.04 -5.36
C THR A 119 7.20 5.88 -4.55
N ILE A 120 7.16 4.69 -5.12
CA ILE A 120 7.75 3.47 -4.55
C ILE A 120 8.77 2.93 -5.52
N ASN A 121 10.02 2.86 -5.09
CA ASN A 121 11.12 2.31 -5.86
C ASN A 121 11.64 1.04 -5.18
N CYS A 122 11.58 -0.08 -5.89
CA CYS A 122 12.01 -1.38 -5.41
C CYS A 122 13.18 -1.90 -6.24
N TYR A 123 14.27 -2.23 -5.55
CA TYR A 123 15.48 -2.87 -6.12
C TYR A 123 15.80 -4.22 -5.46
N LEU A 124 15.09 -4.62 -4.41
CA LEU A 124 15.27 -5.90 -3.74
C LEU A 124 13.92 -6.52 -3.38
N ASP A 125 13.23 -5.94 -2.38
CA ASP A 125 11.96 -6.49 -1.90
C ASP A 125 11.20 -5.45 -1.05
N VAL A 126 10.07 -4.99 -1.56
CA VAL A 126 9.17 -4.07 -0.86
C VAL A 126 7.81 -4.72 -0.71
N GLU A 127 7.30 -4.77 0.51
CA GLU A 127 5.97 -5.26 0.81
C GLU A 127 5.14 -4.20 1.54
N ILE A 128 3.93 -3.98 1.03
CA ILE A 128 2.91 -3.12 1.63
C ILE A 128 1.73 -4.01 1.99
N GLY A 129 1.44 -4.12 3.28
CA GLY A 129 0.44 -5.00 3.84
C GLY A 129 -1.00 -4.66 3.42
N ALA A 130 -1.88 -5.63 3.60
CA ALA A 130 -3.29 -5.49 3.26
C ALA A 130 -3.97 -4.37 4.07
N ALA A 131 -4.98 -3.73 3.48
CA ALA A 131 -5.78 -2.66 4.09
C ALA A 131 -4.96 -1.43 4.55
N THR A 132 -3.70 -1.31 4.15
CA THR A 132 -2.86 -0.15 4.45
C THR A 132 -3.28 1.04 3.61
N ILE A 133 -3.39 2.21 4.24
CA ILE A 133 -3.73 3.48 3.61
C ILE A 133 -2.48 4.34 3.52
N MET A 134 -2.12 4.74 2.32
CA MET A 134 -1.04 5.70 2.05
C MET A 134 -1.65 7.00 1.57
N ALA A 135 -1.37 8.09 2.26
CA ALA A 135 -1.82 9.42 1.87
C ALA A 135 -1.06 9.91 0.61
N ASP A 136 -0.97 11.21 0.41
CA ASP A 136 -0.32 11.78 -0.78
C ASP A 136 1.18 12.00 -0.55
N TRP A 137 1.99 11.95 -1.63
CA TRP A 137 3.43 12.21 -1.67
C TRP A 137 4.28 11.34 -0.74
N VAL A 138 3.87 10.11 -0.49
CA VAL A 138 4.68 9.16 0.26
C VAL A 138 5.81 8.64 -0.62
N TYR A 139 7.00 8.54 -0.05
CA TYR A 139 8.17 7.93 -0.69
C TYR A 139 8.60 6.67 0.04
N VAL A 140 8.82 5.59 -0.71
CA VAL A 140 9.33 4.31 -0.18
C VAL A 140 10.47 3.83 -1.07
N CYS A 141 11.60 3.47 -0.47
CA CYS A 141 12.70 2.84 -1.19
C CYS A 141 13.42 1.79 -0.33
N ASP A 142 13.93 0.75 -0.97
CA ASP A 142 14.66 -0.35 -0.34
C ASP A 142 16.16 -0.32 -0.65
N PHE A 143 16.68 0.83 -1.07
CA PHE A 143 18.08 1.02 -1.41
C PHE A 143 18.57 2.42 -1.05
N ASP A 144 19.90 2.54 -0.88
CA ASP A 144 20.65 3.82 -0.83
C ASP A 144 21.84 3.71 -1.78
N HIS A 145 22.35 4.84 -2.25
CA HIS A 145 23.66 4.89 -2.91
C HIS A 145 24.78 4.70 -1.91
N VAL A 146 25.84 3.97 -2.33
CA VAL A 146 27.10 3.91 -1.60
C VAL A 146 27.85 5.22 -1.82
N TYR A 147 28.44 5.79 -0.76
CA TYR A 147 29.13 7.09 -0.80
C TYR A 147 30.38 7.14 0.08
N ASP A 148 30.89 5.98 0.51
CA ASP A 148 31.96 5.88 1.50
C ASP A 148 33.32 6.24 0.94
N ASP A 149 33.54 5.99 -0.37
CA ASP A 149 34.82 6.34 -1.03
C ASP A 149 34.76 7.78 -1.58
N ILE A 150 35.52 8.68 -0.94
CA ILE A 150 35.58 10.11 -1.31
C ILE A 150 36.27 10.36 -2.64
N HIS A 151 37.02 9.41 -3.17
CA HIS A 151 37.76 9.48 -4.44
C HIS A 151 37.00 8.98 -5.64
N VAL A 152 35.87 8.29 -5.43
CA VAL A 152 35.01 7.75 -6.47
C VAL A 152 33.70 8.51 -6.51
N PRO A 153 33.23 8.98 -7.67
CA PRO A 153 31.91 9.61 -7.77
C PRO A 153 30.80 8.69 -7.22
N ILE A 154 29.88 9.22 -6.42
CA ILE A 154 28.81 8.44 -5.78
C ILE A 154 28.04 7.57 -6.78
N LYS A 155 27.78 8.09 -8.00
CA LYS A 155 27.09 7.34 -9.06
C LYS A 155 27.80 6.06 -9.51
N ASP A 156 29.11 5.95 -9.26
CA ASP A 156 29.96 4.84 -9.69
C ASP A 156 30.24 3.83 -8.53
N GLN A 157 29.83 4.15 -7.30
CA GLN A 157 30.01 3.28 -6.13
C GLN A 157 28.90 2.22 -5.99
N GLY A 158 27.82 2.33 -6.76
CA GLY A 158 26.71 1.39 -6.71
C GLY A 158 25.68 1.69 -5.63
N ILE A 159 24.90 0.66 -5.24
CA ILE A 159 23.82 0.78 -4.28
C ILE A 159 23.87 -0.33 -3.23
N VAL A 160 23.43 -0.01 -2.03
CA VAL A 160 23.19 -0.98 -0.95
C VAL A 160 21.69 -1.15 -0.77
N LYS A 161 21.24 -2.41 -0.65
CA LYS A 161 19.82 -2.77 -0.63
C LYS A 161 19.46 -3.44 0.70
N SER A 162 18.28 -3.14 1.24
CA SER A 162 17.68 -3.85 2.38
C SER A 162 16.18 -3.82 2.25
N PRO A 163 15.47 -4.94 2.49
CA PRO A 163 14.04 -5.02 2.25
C PRO A 163 13.26 -4.02 3.10
N VAL A 164 12.09 -3.62 2.59
CA VAL A 164 11.13 -2.79 3.33
C VAL A 164 9.85 -3.57 3.53
N ARG A 165 9.35 -3.58 4.75
CA ARG A 165 8.10 -4.21 5.15
C ARG A 165 7.20 -3.20 5.82
N ILE A 166 6.02 -2.97 5.26
CA ILE A 166 4.94 -2.20 5.89
C ILE A 166 3.82 -3.19 6.17
N GLY A 167 3.51 -3.38 7.44
CA GLY A 167 2.49 -4.33 7.89
C GLY A 167 1.08 -3.99 7.42
N PRO A 168 0.12 -4.88 7.63
CA PRO A 168 -1.28 -4.62 7.31
C PRO A 168 -1.90 -3.59 8.25
N ASP A 169 -3.01 -2.99 7.81
CA ASP A 169 -3.80 -2.01 8.58
C ASP A 169 -2.99 -0.79 9.07
N CYS A 170 -2.00 -0.35 8.30
CA CYS A 170 -1.23 0.84 8.61
C CYS A 170 -1.85 2.09 7.97
N TRP A 171 -1.67 3.24 8.62
CA TRP A 171 -1.92 4.54 8.04
C TRP A 171 -0.62 5.31 7.86
N VAL A 172 -0.23 5.50 6.62
CA VAL A 172 0.96 6.28 6.24
C VAL A 172 0.50 7.69 5.84
N GLY A 173 0.85 8.67 6.68
CA GLY A 173 0.49 10.08 6.49
C GLY A 173 1.17 10.72 5.28
N THR A 174 0.72 11.91 4.92
CA THR A 174 1.26 12.63 3.76
C THR A 174 2.75 12.95 3.91
N LYS A 175 3.50 12.86 2.81
CA LYS A 175 4.94 13.14 2.73
C LYS A 175 5.80 12.30 3.70
N VAL A 176 5.31 11.15 4.12
CA VAL A 176 6.13 10.19 4.86
C VAL A 176 7.18 9.60 3.94
N THR A 177 8.38 9.44 4.46
CA THR A 177 9.47 8.73 3.79
C THR A 177 9.78 7.45 4.56
N VAL A 178 9.74 6.30 3.88
CA VAL A 178 10.17 5.00 4.43
C VAL A 178 11.42 4.56 3.71
N LEU A 179 12.51 4.43 4.46
CA LEU A 179 13.82 4.11 3.94
C LEU A 179 14.12 2.60 4.00
N ARG A 180 15.16 2.19 3.29
CA ARG A 180 15.63 0.80 3.23
C ARG A 180 15.82 0.19 4.62
N GLY A 181 15.52 -1.10 4.74
CA GLY A 181 15.66 -1.85 5.98
C GLY A 181 14.60 -1.54 7.04
N SER A 182 13.51 -0.84 6.65
CA SER A 182 12.42 -0.57 7.60
C SER A 182 11.46 -1.75 7.68
N THR A 183 11.14 -2.17 8.91
CA THR A 183 10.09 -3.15 9.22
C THR A 183 9.04 -2.49 10.11
N ILE A 184 7.88 -2.19 9.54
CA ILE A 184 6.79 -1.51 10.24
C ILE A 184 5.73 -2.56 10.56
N GLY A 185 5.44 -2.73 11.86
CA GLY A 185 4.44 -3.66 12.36
C GLY A 185 3.03 -3.31 11.89
N HIS A 186 2.08 -4.23 12.09
CA HIS A 186 0.69 -4.00 11.74
C HIS A 186 0.06 -2.89 12.59
N GLY A 187 -0.97 -2.26 12.05
CA GLY A 187 -1.76 -1.27 12.76
C GLY A 187 -1.02 0.02 13.12
N CYS A 188 0.15 0.30 12.52
CA CYS A 188 0.92 1.51 12.80
C CYS A 188 0.33 2.75 12.12
N VAL A 189 0.58 3.90 12.73
CA VAL A 189 0.31 5.22 12.16
C VAL A 189 1.64 5.95 12.00
N LEU A 190 2.02 6.26 10.77
CA LEU A 190 3.14 7.13 10.46
C LEU A 190 2.62 8.54 10.24
N ALA A 191 2.92 9.45 11.15
CA ALA A 191 2.46 10.83 11.09
C ALA A 191 3.04 11.55 9.86
N ALA A 192 2.33 12.55 9.36
CA ALA A 192 2.76 13.32 8.20
C ALA A 192 4.21 13.83 8.35
N HIS A 193 4.97 13.80 7.25
CA HIS A 193 6.39 14.20 7.18
C HIS A 193 7.37 13.34 8.00
N ALA A 194 6.95 12.22 8.59
CA ALA A 194 7.90 11.35 9.29
C ALA A 194 8.89 10.70 8.31
N VAL A 195 10.16 10.60 8.74
CA VAL A 195 11.20 9.82 8.04
C VAL A 195 11.51 8.58 8.87
N VAL A 196 11.09 7.42 8.37
CA VAL A 196 11.15 6.16 9.10
C VAL A 196 12.29 5.30 8.56
N ARG A 197 13.12 4.79 9.48
CA ARG A 197 14.18 3.81 9.22
C ARG A 197 14.29 2.85 10.39
N GLY A 198 14.44 1.55 10.08
CA GLY A 198 14.54 0.49 11.09
C GLY A 198 13.16 -0.03 11.53
N ASP A 199 13.14 -0.68 12.68
CA ASP A 199 11.98 -1.44 13.16
C ASP A 199 11.00 -0.56 13.94
N VAL A 200 9.73 -0.68 13.60
CA VAL A 200 8.60 -0.04 14.27
C VAL A 200 7.70 -1.12 14.85
N PRO A 201 7.52 -1.20 16.17
CA PRO A 201 6.61 -2.18 16.77
C PRO A 201 5.18 -2.04 16.27
N PRO A 202 4.39 -3.12 16.27
CA PRO A 202 2.96 -3.05 15.93
C PRO A 202 2.21 -2.02 16.78
N MET A 203 1.11 -1.49 16.24
CA MET A 203 0.22 -0.53 16.92
C MET A 203 0.87 0.79 17.35
N SER A 204 2.05 1.11 16.82
CA SER A 204 2.78 2.33 17.16
C SER A 204 2.30 3.54 16.35
N VAL A 205 2.35 4.72 16.97
CA VAL A 205 2.27 6.01 16.29
C VAL A 205 3.67 6.58 16.21
N VAL A 206 4.17 6.80 14.99
CA VAL A 206 5.52 7.30 14.73
C VAL A 206 5.46 8.70 14.12
N GLY A 207 6.35 9.59 14.53
CA GLY A 207 6.47 10.92 13.96
C GLY A 207 7.87 11.49 14.04
N GLY A 208 8.13 12.53 13.28
CA GLY A 208 9.39 13.29 13.30
C GLY A 208 10.44 12.87 12.28
N VAL A 209 11.56 13.61 12.26
CA VAL A 209 12.75 13.39 11.43
C VAL A 209 13.98 13.49 12.32
N PRO A 210 14.60 12.35 12.65
CA PRO A 210 14.22 10.97 12.35
C PRO A 210 12.94 10.54 13.07
N GLY A 211 12.20 9.60 12.48
CA GLY A 211 10.97 9.06 13.03
C GLY A 211 11.20 8.35 14.38
N ARG A 212 10.35 8.63 15.36
CA ARG A 212 10.35 8.00 16.68
C ARG A 212 8.96 7.57 17.07
N VAL A 213 8.85 6.48 17.82
CA VAL A 213 7.58 6.06 18.42
C VAL A 213 7.16 7.12 19.43
N LEU A 214 5.99 7.69 19.22
CA LEU A 214 5.40 8.74 20.06
C LEU A 214 4.36 8.19 21.04
N LYS A 215 3.63 7.15 20.61
CA LYS A 215 2.51 6.56 21.36
C LYS A 215 2.32 5.10 20.95
N ASP A 216 1.79 4.31 21.87
CA ASP A 216 1.17 3.02 21.60
C ASP A 216 -0.34 3.21 21.44
N ARG A 217 -0.92 2.65 20.39
CA ARG A 217 -2.37 2.76 20.10
C ARG A 217 -3.21 1.95 21.07
N VAL A 218 -2.68 0.85 21.60
CA VAL A 218 -3.38 -0.01 22.56
C VAL A 218 -3.51 0.73 23.89
N GLU A 219 -2.41 1.29 24.41
CA GLU A 219 -2.42 2.10 25.64
C GLU A 219 -3.39 3.29 25.53
N VAL A 220 -3.36 4.00 24.40
CA VAL A 220 -4.30 5.12 24.15
C VAL A 220 -5.75 4.66 24.11
N TYR A 221 -6.03 3.50 23.53
CA TYR A 221 -7.38 2.95 23.48
C TYR A 221 -7.87 2.58 24.89
N GLU A 222 -7.05 1.87 25.67
CA GLU A 222 -7.37 1.44 27.03
C GLU A 222 -7.61 2.64 27.96
N ALA A 223 -6.75 3.66 27.90
CA ALA A 223 -6.92 4.89 28.69
C ALA A 223 -8.23 5.60 28.35
N LYS A 224 -8.60 5.69 27.06
CA LYS A 224 -9.88 6.28 26.64
C LYS A 224 -11.08 5.44 27.08
N ALA A 225 -10.97 4.12 27.02
CA ALA A 225 -12.03 3.21 27.46
C ALA A 225 -12.28 3.34 28.98
N ALA A 226 -11.22 3.38 29.77
CA ALA A 226 -11.30 3.61 31.22
C ALA A 226 -11.95 4.97 31.57
N THR A 227 -11.53 6.04 30.87
CA THR A 227 -12.12 7.38 31.05
C THR A 227 -13.62 7.39 30.74
N ARG A 228 -14.03 6.74 29.64
CA ARG A 228 -15.42 6.63 29.24
C ARG A 228 -16.26 5.88 30.28
N ALA A 229 -15.76 4.75 30.78
CA ALA A 229 -16.42 3.97 31.81
C ALA A 229 -16.59 4.78 33.12
N ALA A 230 -15.57 5.53 33.53
CA ALA A 230 -15.65 6.41 34.70
C ALA A 230 -16.70 7.52 34.54
N LEU A 231 -16.78 8.15 33.36
CA LEU A 231 -17.80 9.17 33.07
C LEU A 231 -19.22 8.60 33.07
N GLU A 232 -19.41 7.40 32.54
CA GLU A 232 -20.70 6.70 32.57
C GLU A 232 -21.12 6.31 33.98
N ASP A 233 -20.17 5.93 34.85
CA ASP A 233 -20.47 5.66 36.27
C ASP A 233 -20.86 6.92 37.03
N ILE A 234 -20.14 8.03 36.84
CA ILE A 234 -20.48 9.34 37.40
C ILE A 234 -21.88 9.76 36.97
N ALA A 235 -22.19 9.69 35.68
CA ALA A 235 -23.51 10.03 35.17
C ALA A 235 -24.65 9.20 35.80
N ARG A 236 -24.41 7.89 35.97
CA ARG A 236 -25.37 7.00 36.65
C ARG A 236 -25.58 7.37 38.12
N LYS A 237 -24.50 7.66 38.85
CA LYS A 237 -24.57 8.10 40.26
C LYS A 237 -25.33 9.42 40.39
N THR A 238 -25.04 10.40 39.55
CA THR A 238 -25.72 11.70 39.55
C THR A 238 -27.22 11.56 39.24
N ALA A 239 -27.60 10.74 38.26
CA ALA A 239 -28.99 10.48 37.93
C ALA A 239 -29.73 9.79 39.08
N ARG A 240 -29.10 8.83 39.78
CA ARG A 240 -29.69 8.20 40.98
C ARG A 240 -29.89 9.19 42.13
N ALA A 241 -28.91 10.05 42.39
CA ALA A 241 -28.98 11.07 43.44
C ALA A 241 -30.12 12.08 43.13
N ALA A 242 -30.26 12.51 41.90
CA ALA A 242 -31.34 13.39 41.49
C ALA A 242 -32.74 12.75 41.63
N ALA A 243 -32.84 11.46 41.33
CA ALA A 243 -34.11 10.72 41.50
C ALA A 243 -34.51 10.50 42.99
N SER A 244 -33.51 10.42 43.91
CA SER A 244 -33.74 10.25 45.33
C SER A 244 -34.01 11.55 46.06
N SER A 245 -33.71 12.73 45.52
CA SER A 245 -33.96 14.05 46.12
C SER A 245 -35.25 14.73 45.66
N GLY A 246 -35.97 14.11 44.70
CA GLY A 246 -37.25 14.61 44.16
C GLY A 246 -38.52 13.90 44.68
N GLY A 247 -38.40 13.01 45.68
CA GLY A 247 -39.49 12.34 46.40
C GLY A 247 -39.58 12.81 47.83
#